data_8fb16eb34348d278790c3da4befe833f
#
_entry.id   8fb16eb34348d278790c3da4befe833f
#
_cell.length_a   1.000
_cell.length_b   1.000
_cell.length_c   1.000
_cell.angle_alpha   90.00
_cell.angle_beta   90.00
_cell.angle_gamma   90.00
#
_symmetry.space_group_name_H-M   'P 1'
#
loop_
_entity.id
_entity.type
_entity.pdbx_description
1 polymer ?
#
loop_
_entity_poly.entity_id
_entity_poly.type
_entity_poly.pdbx_seq_one_letter_code
_entity_poly.pdbx_strand_id
1 'polypeptide(L)'
;MRKVVITGVGIKSCIGNDYAEVLANLQNAQSGIVFNEKYSEMGFRSCVSGSVNIDLSEHIDRKLLRFMGESAGYAYLATKDALKMAGIDESHLDSPKIGIVAGSGGASTRVMLESGDIAREKGPKRIGPYGVTKSMSSSISAIIATALKLKGINYSISSACATSAPVSYTHLTLPTSLA
;
A
#
# COMPACT_ATOMS: atom_id res chain seq x y z
N MET A 1 26.39 -16.88 -9.19
CA MET A 1 25.23 -15.97 -9.14
C MET A 1 24.54 -16.10 -7.79
N ARG A 2 24.25 -15.01 -7.13
CA ARG A 2 23.41 -15.03 -5.91
C ARG A 2 21.97 -15.38 -6.29
N LYS A 3 21.35 -16.31 -5.58
CA LYS A 3 19.94 -16.66 -5.79
C LYS A 3 19.09 -15.70 -4.97
N VAL A 4 18.10 -15.09 -5.62
CA VAL A 4 17.05 -14.30 -4.96
C VAL A 4 15.82 -15.18 -4.79
N VAL A 5 15.21 -15.14 -3.61
CA VAL A 5 14.04 -15.94 -3.25
C VAL A 5 12.96 -15.06 -2.64
N ILE A 6 11.70 -15.42 -2.84
CA ILE A 6 10.56 -14.81 -2.17
C ILE A 6 10.31 -15.63 -0.89
N THR A 7 10.39 -15.00 0.27
CA THR A 7 10.25 -15.66 1.58
C THR A 7 8.90 -15.42 2.23
N GLY A 8 8.17 -14.40 1.81
CA GLY A 8 6.84 -14.11 2.33
C GLY A 8 6.03 -13.28 1.36
N VAL A 9 4.72 -13.44 1.45
CA VAL A 9 3.72 -12.73 0.64
C VAL A 9 2.66 -12.16 1.57
N GLY A 10 2.29 -10.91 1.35
CA GLY A 10 1.15 -10.27 2.00
C GLY A 10 0.25 -9.63 0.98
N ILE A 11 -1.05 -9.73 1.16
CA ILE A 11 -2.03 -9.22 0.21
C ILE A 11 -3.25 -8.66 0.95
N LYS A 12 -3.76 -7.53 0.44
CA LYS A 12 -5.03 -6.92 0.81
C LYS A 12 -5.78 -6.61 -0.49
N SER A 13 -6.91 -7.25 -0.69
CA SER A 13 -7.66 -7.13 -1.95
C SER A 13 -9.17 -7.27 -1.73
N CYS A 14 -9.95 -7.02 -2.76
CA CYS A 14 -11.39 -7.22 -2.72
C CYS A 14 -11.83 -8.69 -2.65
N ILE A 15 -10.92 -9.64 -2.90
CA ILE A 15 -11.20 -11.08 -2.79
C ILE A 15 -10.61 -11.70 -1.52
N GLY A 16 -10.06 -10.90 -0.62
CA GLY A 16 -9.58 -11.38 0.68
C GLY A 16 -8.51 -10.48 1.28
N ASN A 17 -8.38 -10.60 2.58
CA ASN A 17 -7.52 -9.75 3.42
C ASN A 17 -6.28 -10.48 3.93
N ASP A 18 -6.13 -11.75 3.62
CA ASP A 18 -4.93 -12.54 3.88
C ASP A 18 -4.68 -13.55 2.77
N TYR A 19 -3.53 -14.22 2.85
CA TYR A 19 -3.12 -15.20 1.84
C TYR A 19 -4.08 -16.39 1.71
N ALA A 20 -4.58 -16.91 2.83
CA ALA A 20 -5.44 -18.09 2.83
C ALA A 20 -6.82 -17.79 2.23
N GLU A 21 -7.40 -16.66 2.60
CA GLU A 21 -8.68 -16.19 2.07
C GLU A 21 -8.59 -15.93 0.57
N VAL A 22 -7.56 -15.19 0.12
CA VAL A 22 -7.35 -14.91 -1.30
C VAL A 22 -7.15 -16.21 -2.09
N LEU A 23 -6.35 -17.14 -1.58
CA LEU A 23 -6.12 -18.42 -2.25
C LEU A 23 -7.42 -19.23 -2.38
N ALA A 24 -8.20 -19.33 -1.30
CA ALA A 24 -9.48 -20.02 -1.31
C ALA A 24 -10.47 -19.40 -2.30
N ASN A 25 -10.57 -18.07 -2.33
CA ASN A 25 -11.46 -17.36 -3.23
C ASN A 25 -11.04 -17.50 -4.70
N LEU A 26 -9.74 -17.51 -5.00
CA LEU A 26 -9.23 -17.81 -6.35
C LEU A 26 -9.55 -19.24 -6.77
N GLN A 27 -9.34 -20.23 -5.89
CA GLN A 27 -9.65 -21.64 -6.18
C GLN A 27 -11.15 -21.89 -6.42
N ASN A 28 -11.99 -21.15 -5.71
CA ASN A 28 -13.45 -21.25 -5.82
C ASN A 28 -14.04 -20.29 -6.85
N ALA A 29 -13.22 -19.58 -7.62
CA ALA A 29 -13.63 -18.56 -8.60
C ALA A 29 -14.60 -17.50 -8.00
N GLN A 30 -14.41 -17.14 -6.72
CA GLN A 30 -15.21 -16.13 -6.06
C GLN A 30 -14.79 -14.73 -6.49
N SER A 31 -15.76 -13.92 -6.90
CA SER A 31 -15.53 -12.53 -7.28
C SER A 31 -15.68 -11.61 -6.06
N GLY A 32 -14.74 -10.68 -5.90
CA GLY A 32 -14.86 -9.58 -4.95
C GLY A 32 -15.50 -8.32 -5.57
N ILE A 33 -16.01 -8.41 -6.79
CA ILE A 33 -16.70 -7.30 -7.44
C ILE A 33 -18.15 -7.31 -7.02
N VAL A 34 -18.60 -6.20 -6.44
CA VAL A 34 -19.95 -6.05 -5.90
C VAL A 34 -20.63 -4.78 -6.43
N PHE A 35 -21.93 -4.73 -6.33
CA PHE A 35 -22.69 -3.52 -6.66
C PHE A 35 -22.31 -2.38 -5.71
N ASN A 36 -22.15 -1.18 -6.27
CA ASN A 36 -21.80 0.03 -5.55
C ASN A 36 -22.94 1.06 -5.68
N GLU A 37 -23.68 1.20 -4.60
CA GLU A 37 -24.84 2.12 -4.55
C GLU A 37 -24.43 3.56 -4.86
N LYS A 38 -23.30 4.03 -4.33
CA LYS A 38 -22.82 5.39 -4.60
C LYS A 38 -22.56 5.65 -6.08
N TYR A 39 -22.08 4.65 -6.81
CA TYR A 39 -21.88 4.79 -8.26
C TYR A 39 -23.22 4.92 -8.99
N SER A 40 -24.23 4.16 -8.54
CA SER A 40 -25.58 4.26 -9.08
C SER A 40 -26.20 5.64 -8.80
N GLU A 41 -26.11 6.13 -7.57
CA GLU A 41 -26.60 7.45 -7.16
C GLU A 41 -25.92 8.59 -7.94
N MET A 42 -24.62 8.45 -8.24
CA MET A 42 -23.86 9.42 -9.03
C MET A 42 -24.11 9.30 -10.54
N GLY A 43 -24.91 8.34 -10.99
CA GLY A 43 -25.24 8.16 -12.40
C GLY A 43 -24.10 7.56 -13.24
N PHE A 44 -23.19 6.79 -12.63
CA PHE A 44 -22.16 6.08 -13.40
C PHE A 44 -22.78 4.99 -14.27
N ARG A 45 -22.22 4.77 -15.45
CA ARG A 45 -22.65 3.71 -16.37
C ARG A 45 -22.34 2.31 -15.82
N SER A 46 -21.29 2.18 -15.04
CA SER A 46 -20.91 0.95 -14.34
C SER A 46 -21.07 1.16 -12.83
N CYS A 47 -21.92 0.37 -12.22
CA CYS A 47 -22.24 0.46 -10.79
C CYS A 47 -21.61 -0.69 -10.00
N VAL A 48 -20.47 -1.19 -10.42
CA VAL A 48 -19.76 -2.26 -9.72
C VAL A 48 -18.34 -1.84 -9.38
N SER A 49 -17.83 -2.31 -8.24
CA SER A 49 -16.45 -2.09 -7.82
C SER A 49 -15.94 -3.21 -6.93
N GLY A 50 -14.61 -3.36 -6.87
CA GLY A 50 -13.95 -4.19 -5.88
C GLY A 50 -13.34 -3.28 -4.80
N SER A 51 -13.74 -3.46 -3.55
CA SER A 51 -13.25 -2.67 -2.42
C SER A 51 -12.58 -3.57 -1.39
N VAL A 52 -11.51 -3.09 -0.78
CA VAL A 52 -10.88 -3.75 0.36
C VAL A 52 -11.72 -3.44 1.59
N ASN A 53 -12.22 -4.48 2.26
CA ASN A 53 -13.06 -4.34 3.44
C ASN A 53 -12.23 -4.51 4.72
N ILE A 54 -11.44 -3.48 5.04
CA ILE A 54 -10.62 -3.40 6.27
C ILE A 54 -10.78 -2.00 6.85
N ASP A 55 -11.13 -1.93 8.13
CA ASP A 55 -10.98 -0.69 8.89
C ASP A 55 -9.52 -0.56 9.35
N LEU A 56 -8.78 0.33 8.70
CA LEU A 56 -7.38 0.58 9.02
C LEU A 56 -7.17 1.07 10.46
N SER A 57 -8.18 1.71 11.06
CA SER A 57 -8.09 2.25 12.43
C SER A 57 -8.06 1.16 13.51
N GLU A 58 -8.58 -0.03 13.21
CA GLU A 58 -8.53 -1.18 14.11
C GLU A 58 -7.18 -1.89 14.10
N HIS A 59 -6.39 -1.70 13.02
CA HIS A 59 -5.16 -2.46 12.78
C HIS A 59 -3.89 -1.62 12.85
N ILE A 60 -4.01 -0.29 12.77
CA ILE A 60 -2.87 0.62 12.69
C ILE A 60 -2.97 1.67 13.79
N ASP A 61 -1.88 1.86 14.55
CA ASP A 61 -1.81 2.92 15.57
C ASP A 61 -2.20 4.28 14.98
N ARG A 62 -3.05 5.02 15.70
CA ARG A 62 -3.57 6.33 15.29
C ARG A 62 -2.46 7.34 14.97
N LYS A 63 -1.31 7.27 15.68
CA LYS A 63 -0.19 8.19 15.44
C LYS A 63 0.47 7.93 14.09
N LEU A 64 0.45 6.68 13.62
CA LEU A 64 0.98 6.30 12.33
C LEU A 64 -0.05 6.53 11.22
N LEU A 65 -1.30 6.13 11.46
CA LEU A 65 -2.39 6.21 10.48
C LEU A 65 -2.64 7.64 9.99
N ARG A 66 -2.43 8.65 10.82
CA ARG A 66 -2.60 10.07 10.43
C ARG A 66 -1.69 10.52 9.28
N PHE A 67 -0.61 9.80 8.99
CA PHE A 67 0.28 10.06 7.86
C PHE A 67 -0.07 9.26 6.60
N MET A 68 -0.97 8.27 6.71
CA MET A 68 -1.29 7.32 5.65
C MET A 68 -2.53 7.75 4.85
N GLY A 69 -2.46 7.64 3.53
CA GLY A 69 -3.63 7.40 2.71
C GLY A 69 -3.98 5.91 2.75
N GLU A 70 -5.17 5.53 2.26
CA GLU A 70 -5.65 4.14 2.32
C GLU A 70 -4.67 3.14 1.69
N SER A 71 -4.13 3.45 0.50
CA SER A 71 -3.17 2.58 -0.18
C SER A 71 -1.90 2.31 0.64
N ALA A 72 -1.41 3.32 1.38
CA ALA A 72 -0.26 3.16 2.26
C ALA A 72 -0.61 2.30 3.49
N GLY A 73 -1.82 2.42 4.02
CA GLY A 73 -2.34 1.58 5.10
C GLY A 73 -2.42 0.11 4.68
N TYR A 74 -3.04 -0.17 3.54
CA TYR A 74 -3.13 -1.55 3.01
C TYR A 74 -1.75 -2.14 2.72
N ALA A 75 -0.85 -1.37 2.10
CA ALA A 75 0.51 -1.81 1.82
C ALA A 75 1.30 -2.09 3.11
N TYR A 76 1.12 -1.27 4.15
CA TYR A 76 1.73 -1.51 5.47
C TYR A 76 1.23 -2.82 6.10
N LEU A 77 -0.08 -3.06 6.11
CA LEU A 77 -0.65 -4.30 6.64
C LEU A 77 -0.19 -5.53 5.83
N ALA A 78 -0.17 -5.43 4.51
CA ALA A 78 0.35 -6.50 3.65
C ALA A 78 1.83 -6.77 3.92
N THR A 79 2.64 -5.72 4.16
CA THR A 79 4.05 -5.87 4.54
C THR A 79 4.21 -6.62 5.87
N LYS A 80 3.37 -6.33 6.86
CA LYS A 80 3.36 -7.04 8.15
C LYS A 80 3.05 -8.52 7.97
N ASP A 81 2.07 -8.85 7.12
CA ASP A 81 1.73 -10.24 6.83
C ASP A 81 2.86 -10.96 6.10
N ALA A 82 3.52 -10.30 5.15
CA ALA A 82 4.68 -10.85 4.45
C ALA A 82 5.85 -11.14 5.40
N LEU A 83 6.16 -10.22 6.32
CA LEU A 83 7.18 -10.41 7.36
C LEU A 83 6.85 -11.58 8.28
N LYS A 84 5.58 -11.67 8.72
CA LYS A 84 5.10 -12.77 9.53
C LYS A 84 5.24 -14.13 8.82
N MET A 85 4.84 -14.20 7.55
CA MET A 85 4.98 -15.41 6.73
C MET A 85 6.45 -15.78 6.54
N ALA A 86 7.34 -14.80 6.37
CA ALA A 86 8.78 -15.01 6.23
C ALA A 86 9.48 -15.40 7.55
N GLY A 87 8.80 -15.34 8.69
CA GLY A 87 9.39 -15.57 10.01
C GLY A 87 10.39 -14.49 10.43
N ILE A 88 10.24 -13.26 9.89
CA ILE A 88 11.13 -12.14 10.19
C ILE A 88 10.50 -11.27 11.27
N ASP A 89 11.18 -11.20 12.42
CA ASP A 89 10.81 -10.28 13.50
C ASP A 89 11.24 -8.84 13.18
N GLU A 90 10.42 -7.88 13.58
CA GLU A 90 10.69 -6.45 13.33
C GLU A 90 11.98 -5.96 13.99
N SER A 91 12.43 -6.59 15.09
CA SER A 91 13.71 -6.27 15.74
C SER A 91 14.93 -6.50 14.84
N HIS A 92 14.81 -7.35 13.82
CA HIS A 92 15.88 -7.63 12.86
C HIS A 92 15.91 -6.67 11.67
N LEU A 93 14.92 -5.77 11.55
CA LEU A 93 14.80 -4.86 10.40
C LEU A 93 15.74 -3.63 10.50
N ASP A 94 16.29 -3.33 11.68
CA ASP A 94 17.24 -2.22 11.86
C ASP A 94 18.62 -2.57 11.32
N SER A 95 18.73 -2.73 10.01
CA SER A 95 19.96 -3.07 9.32
C SER A 95 20.12 -2.27 8.03
N PRO A 96 21.32 -1.75 7.70
CA PRO A 96 21.57 -1.08 6.44
C PRO A 96 21.47 -2.00 5.21
N LYS A 97 21.36 -3.31 5.43
CA LYS A 97 21.17 -4.31 4.36
C LYS A 97 19.70 -4.56 4.05
N ILE A 98 18.77 -4.03 4.86
CA ILE A 98 17.33 -4.20 4.68
C ILE A 98 16.73 -2.89 4.22
N GLY A 99 16.18 -2.89 3.03
CA GLY A 99 15.55 -1.73 2.40
C GLY A 99 14.18 -2.04 1.87
N ILE A 100 13.59 -1.05 1.22
CA ILE A 100 12.29 -1.16 0.58
C ILE A 100 12.33 -0.55 -0.82
N VAL A 101 11.75 -1.26 -1.75
CA VAL A 101 11.32 -0.73 -3.05
C VAL A 101 9.83 -0.93 -3.13
N ALA A 102 9.09 0.14 -3.21
CA ALA A 102 7.65 0.09 -3.30
C ALA A 102 7.16 1.09 -4.36
N GLY A 103 5.90 1.03 -4.70
CA GLY A 103 5.35 1.96 -5.67
C GLY A 103 3.83 2.00 -5.65
N SER A 104 3.32 3.06 -6.26
CA SER A 104 1.90 3.25 -6.49
C SER A 104 1.69 3.77 -7.90
N GLY A 105 0.63 3.33 -8.55
CA GLY A 105 0.22 3.83 -9.86
C GLY A 105 -0.16 5.32 -9.87
N GLY A 106 -0.38 5.90 -8.70
CA GLY A 106 -0.68 7.33 -8.53
C GLY A 106 -0.78 7.73 -7.06
N ALA A 107 -0.94 9.03 -6.85
CA ALA A 107 -1.21 9.59 -5.54
C ALA A 107 -2.62 9.22 -5.04
N SER A 108 -2.89 9.40 -3.75
CA SER A 108 -4.23 9.20 -3.19
C SER A 108 -5.18 10.32 -3.67
N THR A 109 -5.98 10.01 -4.69
CA THR A 109 -6.94 10.96 -5.28
C THR A 109 -7.99 11.39 -4.26
N ARG A 110 -8.45 10.50 -3.38
CA ARG A 110 -9.38 10.84 -2.31
C ARG A 110 -8.81 11.95 -1.42
N VAL A 111 -7.58 11.77 -0.90
CA VAL A 111 -6.94 12.78 -0.03
C VAL A 111 -6.74 14.11 -0.75
N MET A 112 -6.43 14.08 -2.05
CA MET A 112 -6.29 15.29 -2.85
C MET A 112 -7.61 16.02 -2.99
N LEU A 113 -8.70 15.32 -3.29
CA LEU A 113 -10.05 15.91 -3.41
C LEU A 113 -10.51 16.48 -2.07
N GLU A 114 -10.45 15.71 -0.99
CA GLU A 114 -10.81 16.16 0.36
C GLU A 114 -10.01 17.40 0.79
N SER A 115 -8.70 17.40 0.52
CA SER A 115 -7.85 18.56 0.80
C SER A 115 -8.25 19.79 -0.03
N GLY A 116 -8.62 19.57 -1.30
CA GLY A 116 -9.11 20.61 -2.18
C GLY A 116 -10.43 21.21 -1.69
N ASP A 117 -11.36 20.39 -1.24
CA ASP A 117 -12.65 20.82 -0.72
C ASP A 117 -12.49 21.57 0.61
N ILE A 118 -11.66 21.06 1.53
CA ILE A 118 -11.31 21.78 2.76
C ILE A 118 -10.68 23.15 2.45
N ALA A 119 -9.80 23.20 1.47
CA ALA A 119 -9.16 24.47 1.08
C ALA A 119 -10.18 25.50 0.56
N ARG A 120 -11.16 25.06 -0.24
CA ARG A 120 -12.21 25.92 -0.81
C ARG A 120 -13.20 26.38 0.26
N GLU A 121 -13.63 25.48 1.14
CA GLU A 121 -14.67 25.76 2.14
C GLU A 121 -14.13 26.46 3.39
N LYS A 122 -12.95 26.07 3.86
CA LYS A 122 -12.41 26.45 5.18
C LYS A 122 -11.06 27.14 5.12
N GLY A 123 -10.50 27.28 3.93
CA GLY A 123 -9.19 27.87 3.69
C GLY A 123 -8.02 26.89 3.86
N PRO A 124 -6.86 27.19 3.23
CA PRO A 124 -5.73 26.26 3.15
C PRO A 124 -5.11 25.87 4.50
N LYS A 125 -5.21 26.74 5.51
CA LYS A 125 -4.72 26.43 6.87
C LYS A 125 -5.44 25.25 7.54
N ARG A 126 -6.63 24.90 7.06
CA ARG A 126 -7.44 23.81 7.62
C ARG A 126 -7.12 22.44 7.04
N ILE A 127 -6.35 22.34 5.96
CA ILE A 127 -5.89 21.07 5.40
C ILE A 127 -5.04 20.30 6.42
N GLY A 128 -4.30 21.03 7.26
CA GLY A 128 -3.41 20.45 8.26
C GLY A 128 -2.08 19.95 7.66
N PRO A 129 -1.15 19.48 8.50
CA PRO A 129 0.22 19.19 8.11
C PRO A 129 0.39 17.84 7.38
N TYR A 130 -0.63 16.99 7.38
CA TYR A 130 -0.52 15.61 6.87
C TYR A 130 -1.02 15.42 5.43
N GLY A 131 -1.62 16.43 4.82
CA GLY A 131 -2.19 16.36 3.47
C GLY A 131 -1.15 15.93 2.43
N VAL A 132 0.05 16.50 2.47
CA VAL A 132 1.13 16.18 1.54
C VAL A 132 1.59 14.73 1.71
N THR A 133 1.90 14.31 2.93
CA THR A 133 2.38 12.95 3.21
C THR A 133 1.38 11.87 2.82
N LYS A 134 0.09 12.14 2.96
CA LYS A 134 -0.99 11.24 2.56
C LYS A 134 -1.18 11.14 1.04
N SER A 135 -0.89 12.22 0.31
CA SER A 135 -1.16 12.33 -1.13
C SER A 135 0.04 12.01 -2.02
N MET A 136 1.28 11.99 -1.50
CA MET A 136 2.46 11.68 -2.29
C MET A 136 2.41 10.26 -2.87
N SER A 137 2.88 10.07 -4.11
CA SER A 137 3.05 8.74 -4.72
C SER A 137 4.10 7.90 -3.99
N SER A 138 5.08 8.55 -3.33
CA SER A 138 6.12 7.92 -2.51
C SER A 138 5.69 7.60 -1.07
N SER A 139 4.45 7.92 -0.70
CA SER A 139 3.92 7.69 0.65
C SER A 139 4.13 6.26 1.14
N ILE A 140 3.91 5.28 0.27
CA ILE A 140 3.98 3.85 0.63
C ILE A 140 5.39 3.50 1.11
N SER A 141 6.42 3.77 0.31
CA SER A 141 7.80 3.45 0.68
C SER A 141 8.28 4.25 1.89
N ALA A 142 7.94 5.54 1.94
CA ALA A 142 8.34 6.42 3.04
C ALA A 142 7.73 5.99 4.38
N ILE A 143 6.44 5.69 4.39
CA ILE A 143 5.71 5.32 5.61
C ILE A 143 6.14 3.95 6.12
N ILE A 144 6.26 2.94 5.22
CA ILE A 144 6.71 1.60 5.62
C ILE A 144 8.14 1.66 6.14
N ALA A 145 9.05 2.36 5.45
CA ALA A 145 10.43 2.50 5.91
C ALA A 145 10.51 3.17 7.29
N THR A 146 9.69 4.20 7.52
CA THR A 146 9.67 4.92 8.81
C THR A 146 9.06 4.05 9.92
N ALA A 147 7.94 3.39 9.64
CA ALA A 147 7.24 2.56 10.61
C ALA A 147 8.08 1.36 11.07
N LEU A 148 8.77 0.72 10.12
CA LEU A 148 9.62 -0.44 10.36
C LEU A 148 11.10 -0.08 10.63
N LYS A 149 11.43 1.22 10.68
CA LYS A 149 12.79 1.74 10.97
C LYS A 149 13.87 1.20 10.02
N LEU A 150 13.52 0.99 8.76
CA LEU A 150 14.46 0.46 7.76
C LEU A 150 15.63 1.42 7.54
N LYS A 151 16.84 0.90 7.44
CA LYS A 151 18.09 1.67 7.30
C LYS A 151 18.72 1.55 5.92
N GLY A 152 18.27 0.59 5.12
CA GLY A 152 18.79 0.37 3.78
C GLY A 152 18.14 1.25 2.73
N ILE A 153 18.23 0.83 1.49
CA ILE A 153 17.69 1.56 0.34
C ILE A 153 16.19 1.77 0.48
N ASN A 154 15.72 2.98 0.19
CA ASN A 154 14.31 3.32 0.13
C ASN A 154 14.01 4.00 -1.21
N TYR A 155 13.39 3.27 -2.13
CA TYR A 155 13.00 3.77 -3.44
C TYR A 155 11.49 3.66 -3.65
N SER A 156 10.93 4.71 -4.26
CA SER A 156 9.58 4.70 -4.78
C SER A 156 9.61 4.76 -6.31
N ILE A 157 8.92 3.85 -6.94
CA ILE A 157 8.79 3.76 -8.40
C ILE A 157 7.34 3.99 -8.77
N SER A 158 7.11 4.69 -9.85
CA SER A 158 5.76 4.85 -10.43
C SER A 158 5.81 4.64 -11.93
N SER A 159 4.96 3.76 -12.43
CA SER A 159 4.79 3.44 -13.84
C SER A 159 3.30 3.18 -14.13
N ALA A 160 2.44 4.04 -13.57
CA ALA A 160 0.99 3.92 -13.65
C ALA A 160 0.51 2.49 -13.33
N CYS A 161 -0.34 1.89 -14.14
CA CYS A 161 -0.88 0.53 -13.91
C CYS A 161 0.19 -0.59 -13.93
N ALA A 162 1.35 -0.33 -14.51
CA ALA A 162 2.46 -1.28 -14.58
C ALA A 162 3.47 -1.17 -13.42
N THR A 163 3.21 -0.35 -12.39
CA THR A 163 4.15 -0.05 -11.30
C THR A 163 4.70 -1.30 -10.59
N SER A 164 3.89 -2.36 -10.46
CA SER A 164 4.33 -3.59 -9.81
C SER A 164 5.44 -4.33 -10.58
N ALA A 165 5.50 -4.17 -11.89
CA ALA A 165 6.53 -4.82 -12.71
C ALA A 165 7.95 -4.28 -12.44
N PRO A 166 8.24 -2.96 -12.52
CA PRO A 166 9.55 -2.44 -12.17
C PRO A 166 9.90 -2.62 -10.68
N VAL A 167 8.91 -2.59 -9.76
CA VAL A 167 9.17 -2.92 -8.35
C VAL A 167 9.69 -4.34 -8.22
N SER A 168 9.00 -5.32 -8.80
CA SER A 168 9.40 -6.74 -8.76
C SER A 168 10.77 -6.94 -9.44
N TYR A 169 11.00 -6.34 -10.61
CA TYR A 169 12.28 -6.41 -11.32
C TYR A 169 13.42 -5.86 -10.47
N THR A 170 13.23 -4.73 -9.80
CA THR A 170 14.24 -4.12 -8.93
C THR A 170 14.59 -5.05 -7.77
N HIS A 171 13.61 -5.65 -7.11
CA HIS A 171 13.86 -6.61 -6.03
C HIS A 171 14.62 -7.85 -6.49
N LEU A 172 14.33 -8.34 -7.70
CA LEU A 172 14.97 -9.54 -8.23
C LEU A 172 16.38 -9.30 -8.79
N THR A 173 16.69 -8.08 -9.24
CA THR A 173 17.93 -7.79 -9.99
C THR A 173 18.95 -6.97 -9.22
N LEU A 174 18.57 -6.01 -8.39
CA LEU A 174 19.51 -5.16 -7.65
C LEU A 174 20.54 -5.95 -6.83
N PRO A 175 20.20 -7.01 -6.11
CA PRO A 175 21.17 -7.81 -5.36
C PRO A 175 22.22 -8.49 -6.24
N THR A 176 21.95 -8.65 -7.53
CA THR A 176 22.85 -9.32 -8.47
C THR A 176 23.76 -8.36 -9.23
N SER A 177 23.37 -7.09 -9.33
CA SER A 177 24.12 -6.06 -10.09
C SER A 177 25.14 -5.28 -9.24
N LEU A 178 24.96 -5.25 -7.91
CA LEU A 178 25.87 -4.55 -6.99
C LEU A 178 26.95 -5.47 -6.38
N ALA A 179 27.02 -6.68 -6.86
CA ALA A 179 28.04 -7.64 -6.47
C ALA A 179 29.17 -7.70 -7.47
#